data_885c3b7cd1f5481dec22328b0ffef674
#
_entry.id   885c3b7cd1f5481dec22328b0ffef674
#
_cell.length_a   1.000
_cell.length_b   1.000
_cell.length_c   1.000
_cell.angle_alpha   90.00
_cell.angle_beta   90.00
_cell.angle_gamma   90.00
#
_symmetry.space_group_name_H-M   'P 1'
#
loop_
_entity.id
_entity.type
_entity.pdbx_description
1 polymer ?
#
loop_
_entity_poly.entity_id
_entity_poly.type
_entity_poly.pdbx_seq_one_letter_code
_entity_poly.pdbx_strand_id
1 'polypeptide(L)'
;LYSQINYQDRPVRVSPLKYADLIKWFTNRKEGIPAYIKIDMATQNTELVKLKEGMKYTTSDHFNRNIYRHLRFAYPTYIFNELSFEVDEEGVPYWICPVRKYNIGLFGGATVERVILCNAITGEMEDYKIEDVPQWIDRAYSADLLISLYDYYGTLRHGFLNSVLGQKDCLETTDGYNYLAVDDDVWVYTGVTSITGDQSNVGFVLMNQRTMETKFYEIEGATETSAMSSAEGQVQNLKYSATFPLLLNLSGEPTYFIALKDDACLLYTSPSPRDG
;
A
#
# COMPACT_ATOMS: atom_id res chain seq x y z
N LEU A 1 -9.70 4.38 -5.43
CA LEU A 1 -8.83 3.21 -5.36
C LEU A 1 -7.66 3.43 -6.31
N TYR A 2 -6.45 3.39 -5.83
CA TYR A 2 -5.22 3.35 -6.61
C TYR A 2 -4.28 2.33 -5.97
N SER A 3 -3.41 1.73 -6.78
CA SER A 3 -2.32 0.88 -6.30
C SER A 3 -0.99 1.49 -6.71
N GLN A 4 0.00 1.37 -5.86
CA GLN A 4 1.38 1.67 -6.18
C GLN A 4 2.05 0.37 -6.54
N ILE A 5 2.66 0.33 -7.71
CA ILE A 5 3.29 -0.87 -8.28
C ILE A 5 4.66 -0.51 -8.86
N ASN A 6 5.48 -1.50 -9.07
CA ASN A 6 6.65 -1.39 -9.92
C ASN A 6 6.28 -1.86 -11.34
N TYR A 7 6.38 -1.01 -12.32
CA TYR A 7 6.05 -1.30 -13.71
C TYR A 7 7.25 -0.98 -14.59
N GLN A 8 7.84 -1.99 -15.20
CA GLN A 8 9.05 -1.86 -16.01
C GLN A 8 10.19 -1.11 -15.29
N ASP A 9 10.52 -1.56 -14.08
CA ASP A 9 11.54 -0.97 -13.19
C ASP A 9 11.27 0.50 -12.78
N ARG A 10 10.01 0.93 -12.78
CA ARG A 10 9.60 2.28 -12.38
C ARG A 10 8.46 2.25 -11.38
N PRO A 11 8.55 3.03 -10.31
CA PRO A 11 7.44 3.19 -9.38
C PRO A 11 6.32 3.99 -10.04
N VAL A 12 5.17 3.37 -10.22
CA VAL A 12 3.98 4.02 -10.78
C VAL A 12 2.77 3.83 -9.88
N ARG A 13 1.80 4.74 -9.99
CA ARG A 13 0.46 4.54 -9.46
C ARG A 13 -0.49 4.22 -10.59
N VAL A 14 -1.28 3.18 -10.41
CA VAL A 14 -2.34 2.82 -11.34
C VAL A 14 -3.70 2.94 -10.67
N SER A 15 -4.68 3.41 -11.41
CA SER A 15 -6.05 3.58 -10.92
C SER A 15 -7.06 3.21 -12.01
N PRO A 16 -7.99 2.31 -11.72
CA PRO A 16 -9.08 2.02 -12.64
C PRO A 16 -10.05 3.19 -12.71
N LEU A 17 -10.57 3.45 -13.88
CA LEU A 17 -11.73 4.33 -14.03
C LEU A 17 -13.00 3.64 -13.53
N LYS A 18 -14.02 4.44 -13.24
CA LYS A 18 -15.34 3.97 -12.80
C LYS A 18 -16.42 4.57 -13.65
N TYR A 19 -17.54 3.86 -13.81
CA TYR A 19 -18.75 4.46 -14.37
C TYR A 19 -19.29 5.54 -13.44
N ALA A 20 -19.65 6.69 -14.00
CA ALA A 20 -20.17 7.82 -13.24
C ALA A 20 -21.56 7.50 -12.64
N ASP A 21 -22.38 6.78 -13.39
CA ASP A 21 -23.76 6.42 -13.01
C ASP A 21 -24.26 5.16 -13.76
N LEU A 22 -25.44 4.69 -13.38
CA LEU A 22 -26.13 3.52 -13.97
C LEU A 22 -26.41 3.69 -15.47
N ILE A 23 -26.72 4.90 -15.93
CA ILE A 23 -27.03 5.16 -17.33
C ILE A 23 -25.77 5.01 -18.17
N LYS A 24 -24.66 5.57 -17.71
CA LYS A 24 -23.36 5.42 -18.34
C LYS A 24 -22.90 3.97 -18.38
N TRP A 25 -23.11 3.23 -17.29
CA TRP A 25 -22.85 1.80 -17.29
C TRP A 25 -23.70 1.06 -18.31
N PHE A 26 -25.04 1.29 -18.33
CA PHE A 26 -25.95 0.58 -19.22
C PHE A 26 -25.62 0.81 -20.70
N THR A 27 -25.26 2.04 -21.07
CA THR A 27 -24.92 2.41 -22.45
C THR A 27 -23.59 1.86 -22.91
N ASN A 28 -22.59 1.73 -21.98
CA ASN A 28 -21.22 1.35 -22.33
C ASN A 28 -20.85 -0.09 -21.89
N ARG A 29 -21.75 -0.83 -21.26
CA ARG A 29 -21.46 -2.17 -20.68
C ARG A 29 -20.95 -3.20 -21.67
N LYS A 30 -21.22 -3.06 -22.98
CA LYS A 30 -20.75 -3.99 -24.01
C LYS A 30 -19.27 -3.81 -24.28
N GLU A 31 -18.83 -2.58 -24.35
CA GLU A 31 -17.44 -2.20 -24.67
C GLU A 31 -16.56 -2.22 -23.41
N GLY A 32 -17.14 -1.96 -22.24
CA GLY A 32 -16.41 -1.87 -20.98
C GLY A 32 -15.74 -0.50 -20.78
N ILE A 33 -14.93 -0.38 -19.74
CA ILE A 33 -14.16 0.85 -19.44
C ILE A 33 -12.89 0.85 -20.30
N PRO A 34 -12.70 1.83 -21.22
CA PRO A 34 -11.70 1.76 -22.27
C PRO A 34 -10.29 2.14 -21.84
N ALA A 35 -10.07 2.54 -20.58
CA ALA A 35 -8.78 3.05 -20.13
C ALA A 35 -8.60 2.95 -18.61
N TYR A 36 -7.37 3.08 -18.15
CA TYR A 36 -7.01 3.33 -16.75
C TYR A 36 -6.00 4.49 -16.67
N ILE A 37 -5.81 5.03 -15.45
CA ILE A 37 -4.86 6.10 -15.20
C ILE A 37 -3.55 5.48 -14.69
N LYS A 38 -2.43 5.93 -15.26
CA LYS A 38 -1.07 5.63 -14.80
C LYS A 38 -0.36 6.94 -14.47
N ILE A 39 0.27 7.01 -13.31
CA ILE A 39 1.04 8.16 -12.84
C ILE A 39 2.46 7.69 -12.53
N ASP A 40 3.44 8.21 -13.26
CA ASP A 40 4.86 7.99 -12.96
C ASP A 40 5.23 8.76 -11.69
N MET A 41 5.72 8.04 -10.66
CA MET A 41 5.98 8.62 -9.35
C MET A 41 7.23 9.50 -9.32
N ALA A 42 8.18 9.27 -10.23
CA ALA A 42 9.40 10.05 -10.31
C ALA A 42 9.18 11.38 -11.06
N THR A 43 8.44 11.33 -12.18
CA THR A 43 8.23 12.49 -13.04
C THR A 43 6.92 13.22 -12.79
N GLN A 44 5.99 12.63 -12.01
CA GLN A 44 4.63 13.10 -11.78
C GLN A 44 3.76 13.16 -13.06
N ASN A 45 4.23 12.57 -14.16
CA ASN A 45 3.47 12.52 -15.39
C ASN A 45 2.26 11.61 -15.25
N THR A 46 1.09 12.14 -15.64
CA THR A 46 -0.17 11.39 -15.63
C THR A 46 -0.54 10.99 -17.05
N GLU A 47 -0.77 9.73 -17.27
CA GLU A 47 -1.14 9.14 -18.55
C GLU A 47 -2.49 8.45 -18.46
N LEU A 48 -3.34 8.66 -19.48
CA LEU A 48 -4.54 7.86 -19.69
C LEU A 48 -4.19 6.72 -20.64
N VAL A 49 -3.95 5.54 -20.11
CA VAL A 49 -3.60 4.34 -20.90
C VAL A 49 -4.87 3.77 -21.51
N LYS A 50 -4.98 3.83 -22.83
CA LYS A 50 -6.11 3.29 -23.59
C LYS A 50 -5.92 1.80 -23.85
N LEU A 51 -6.93 1.02 -23.55
CA LEU A 51 -6.97 -0.43 -23.78
C LEU A 51 -7.52 -0.72 -25.18
N LYS A 52 -7.05 -1.82 -25.79
CA LYS A 52 -7.62 -2.34 -27.06
C LYS A 52 -9.04 -2.87 -26.85
N GLU A 53 -9.25 -3.55 -25.73
CA GLU A 53 -10.55 -3.99 -25.24
C GLU A 53 -10.79 -3.41 -23.85
N GLY A 54 -12.01 -2.92 -23.60
CA GLY A 54 -12.33 -2.29 -22.32
C GLY A 54 -12.49 -3.30 -21.18
N MET A 55 -12.22 -2.83 -19.96
CA MET A 55 -12.44 -3.60 -18.74
C MET A 55 -13.94 -3.81 -18.52
N LYS A 56 -14.34 -5.06 -18.35
CA LYS A 56 -15.73 -5.50 -18.16
C LYS A 56 -16.01 -6.01 -16.75
N TYR A 57 -14.96 -6.25 -15.96
CA TYR A 57 -15.04 -6.72 -14.58
C TYR A 57 -14.41 -5.68 -13.66
N THR A 58 -15.25 -4.83 -13.06
CA THR A 58 -14.79 -3.72 -12.22
C THR A 58 -15.63 -3.58 -10.96
N THR A 59 -15.18 -2.75 -10.04
CA THR A 59 -15.93 -2.42 -8.81
C THR A 59 -17.18 -1.59 -9.08
N SER A 60 -17.26 -0.91 -10.23
CA SER A 60 -18.39 -0.08 -10.65
C SER A 60 -19.33 -0.77 -11.64
N ASP A 61 -18.99 -2.00 -12.06
CA ASP A 61 -19.90 -2.83 -12.84
C ASP A 61 -21.02 -3.40 -11.98
N HIS A 62 -22.07 -3.88 -12.65
CA HIS A 62 -23.26 -4.45 -12.02
C HIS A 62 -23.44 -5.92 -12.38
N PHE A 63 -24.29 -6.59 -11.60
CA PHE A 63 -24.60 -8.01 -11.76
C PHE A 63 -23.35 -8.89 -11.76
N ASN A 64 -23.21 -9.79 -12.71
CA ASN A 64 -22.12 -10.77 -12.78
C ASN A 64 -20.75 -10.15 -13.14
N ARG A 65 -20.71 -8.89 -13.57
CA ARG A 65 -19.49 -8.17 -13.90
C ARG A 65 -18.96 -7.34 -12.75
N ASN A 66 -19.71 -7.17 -11.67
CA ASN A 66 -19.15 -6.62 -10.45
C ASN A 66 -18.10 -7.58 -9.90
N ILE A 67 -16.87 -7.13 -9.72
CA ILE A 67 -15.73 -8.00 -9.36
C ILE A 67 -15.98 -8.76 -8.06
N TYR A 68 -16.53 -8.12 -7.02
CA TYR A 68 -16.81 -8.79 -5.74
C TYR A 68 -17.84 -9.92 -5.90
N ARG A 69 -18.85 -9.70 -6.73
CA ARG A 69 -19.88 -10.69 -7.00
C ARG A 69 -19.33 -11.82 -7.87
N HIS A 70 -18.51 -11.49 -8.85
CA HIS A 70 -17.85 -12.46 -9.72
C HIS A 70 -16.95 -13.41 -8.91
N LEU A 71 -16.12 -12.87 -8.02
CA LEU A 71 -15.31 -13.63 -7.07
C LEU A 71 -16.15 -14.51 -6.15
N ARG A 72 -17.25 -13.95 -5.60
CA ARG A 72 -18.12 -14.70 -4.69
C ARG A 72 -18.79 -15.90 -5.35
N PHE A 73 -19.15 -15.81 -6.62
CA PHE A 73 -19.70 -16.93 -7.36
C PHE A 73 -18.68 -18.00 -7.71
N ALA A 74 -17.46 -17.60 -8.07
CA ALA A 74 -16.38 -18.54 -8.39
C ALA A 74 -15.82 -19.22 -7.14
N TYR A 75 -15.66 -18.45 -6.05
CA TYR A 75 -15.03 -18.90 -4.79
C TYR A 75 -15.93 -18.59 -3.58
N PRO A 76 -17.03 -19.29 -3.39
CA PRO A 76 -18.04 -18.96 -2.37
C PRO A 76 -17.53 -19.10 -0.93
N THR A 77 -16.51 -19.92 -0.70
CA THR A 77 -15.92 -20.20 0.62
C THR A 77 -14.72 -19.31 0.97
N TYR A 78 -14.15 -18.59 0.00
CA TYR A 78 -13.00 -17.75 0.24
C TYR A 78 -13.39 -16.42 0.89
N ILE A 79 -12.55 -15.97 1.83
CA ILE A 79 -12.68 -14.66 2.45
C ILE A 79 -11.59 -13.78 1.85
N PHE A 80 -12.01 -12.80 1.06
CA PHE A 80 -11.09 -11.89 0.40
C PHE A 80 -10.70 -10.71 1.30
N ASN A 81 -9.44 -10.31 1.25
CA ASN A 81 -8.96 -9.03 1.75
C ASN A 81 -9.37 -7.89 0.80
N GLU A 82 -8.83 -6.69 1.05
CA GLU A 82 -8.95 -5.57 0.13
C GLU A 82 -8.34 -5.96 -1.23
N LEU A 83 -9.10 -5.71 -2.30
CA LEU A 83 -8.66 -5.95 -3.66
C LEU A 83 -7.77 -4.79 -4.13
N SER A 84 -6.67 -5.08 -4.80
CA SER A 84 -5.85 -4.11 -5.51
C SER A 84 -6.04 -4.21 -7.02
N PHE A 85 -5.80 -3.09 -7.70
CA PHE A 85 -5.80 -3.00 -9.15
C PHE A 85 -4.38 -2.83 -9.63
N GLU A 86 -3.88 -3.76 -10.42
CA GLU A 86 -2.51 -3.76 -10.93
C GLU A 86 -2.51 -4.04 -12.43
N VAL A 87 -1.38 -3.85 -13.05
CA VAL A 87 -1.18 -4.15 -14.47
C VAL A 87 0.08 -4.99 -14.62
N ASP A 88 0.03 -5.98 -15.51
CA ASP A 88 1.22 -6.77 -15.83
C ASP A 88 2.22 -5.97 -16.70
N GLU A 89 3.35 -6.57 -17.02
CA GLU A 89 4.43 -5.94 -17.81
C GLU A 89 3.98 -5.54 -19.23
N GLU A 90 2.93 -6.13 -19.76
CA GLU A 90 2.31 -5.81 -21.03
C GLU A 90 1.24 -4.73 -20.93
N GLY A 91 0.92 -4.28 -19.70
CA GLY A 91 -0.09 -3.27 -19.41
C GLY A 91 -1.52 -3.80 -19.40
N VAL A 92 -1.71 -5.12 -19.28
CA VAL A 92 -3.04 -5.73 -19.12
C VAL A 92 -3.51 -5.55 -17.67
N PRO A 93 -4.73 -5.05 -17.45
CA PRO A 93 -5.23 -4.79 -16.10
C PRO A 93 -5.78 -6.04 -15.41
N TYR A 94 -5.42 -6.20 -14.14
CA TYR A 94 -5.87 -7.27 -13.26
C TYR A 94 -6.39 -6.74 -11.92
N TRP A 95 -7.27 -7.51 -11.32
CA TRP A 95 -7.62 -7.42 -9.91
C TRP A 95 -6.84 -8.46 -9.14
N ILE A 96 -6.05 -8.01 -8.17
CA ILE A 96 -5.34 -8.87 -7.23
C ILE A 96 -6.24 -9.05 -6.02
N CYS A 97 -6.61 -10.29 -5.74
CA CYS A 97 -7.63 -10.63 -4.77
C CYS A 97 -7.05 -11.58 -3.70
N PRO A 98 -6.38 -11.05 -2.65
CA PRO A 98 -5.77 -11.89 -1.62
C PRO A 98 -6.84 -12.61 -0.80
N VAL A 99 -6.62 -13.91 -0.55
CA VAL A 99 -7.49 -14.76 0.24
C VAL A 99 -6.97 -14.82 1.67
N ARG A 100 -7.81 -14.38 2.62
CA ARG A 100 -7.49 -14.34 4.04
C ARG A 100 -7.54 -15.72 4.65
N LYS A 101 -6.53 -16.03 5.47
CA LYS A 101 -6.49 -17.18 6.36
C LYS A 101 -6.30 -16.73 7.80
N TYR A 102 -6.88 -17.44 8.74
CA TYR A 102 -6.68 -17.23 10.17
C TYR A 102 -5.86 -18.39 10.74
N ASN A 103 -4.70 -18.09 11.31
CA ASN A 103 -3.75 -19.09 11.79
C ASN A 103 -3.86 -19.36 13.31
N ILE A 104 -4.47 -18.44 14.07
CA ILE A 104 -4.48 -18.48 15.54
C ILE A 104 -5.93 -18.56 16.05
N GLY A 105 -6.72 -19.52 15.61
CA GLY A 105 -8.04 -19.83 16.15
C GLY A 105 -8.85 -18.60 16.61
N LEU A 106 -9.29 -18.60 17.86
CA LEU A 106 -10.08 -17.52 18.47
C LEU A 106 -9.33 -16.20 18.69
N PHE A 107 -8.00 -16.19 18.65
CA PHE A 107 -7.18 -14.99 18.89
C PHE A 107 -6.85 -14.23 17.59
N GLY A 108 -7.22 -14.74 16.46
CA GLY A 108 -7.25 -14.06 15.17
C GLY A 108 -5.90 -13.89 14.54
N GLY A 109 -5.02 -14.24 14.13
CA GLY A 109 -3.82 -13.95 13.29
C GLY A 109 -4.18 -14.09 11.83
N ALA A 110 -4.63 -13.01 11.24
CA ALA A 110 -4.95 -13.00 9.82
C ALA A 110 -3.65 -13.02 8.99
N THR A 111 -3.62 -13.81 7.93
CA THR A 111 -2.57 -13.81 6.91
C THR A 111 -3.17 -14.03 5.54
N VAL A 112 -2.35 -14.07 4.49
CA VAL A 112 -2.76 -14.43 3.14
C VAL A 112 -2.29 -15.85 2.85
N GLU A 113 -3.17 -16.69 2.32
CA GLU A 113 -2.85 -18.06 1.92
C GLU A 113 -2.72 -18.22 0.42
N ARG A 114 -3.54 -17.48 -0.30
CA ARG A 114 -3.67 -17.56 -1.76
C ARG A 114 -3.96 -16.17 -2.31
N VAL A 115 -3.71 -16.02 -3.60
CA VAL A 115 -4.09 -14.83 -4.37
C VAL A 115 -4.84 -15.27 -5.61
N ILE A 116 -6.05 -14.73 -5.80
CA ILE A 116 -6.79 -14.89 -7.04
C ILE A 116 -6.46 -13.70 -7.93
N LEU A 117 -5.94 -13.97 -9.11
CA LEU A 117 -5.84 -13.01 -10.19
C LEU A 117 -7.11 -13.03 -11.01
N CYS A 118 -7.71 -11.87 -11.23
CA CYS A 118 -8.83 -11.75 -12.14
C CYS A 118 -8.51 -10.74 -13.23
N ASN A 119 -8.44 -11.18 -14.47
CA ASN A 119 -8.28 -10.31 -15.63
C ASN A 119 -9.48 -9.35 -15.73
N ALA A 120 -9.25 -8.04 -15.65
CA ALA A 120 -10.32 -7.04 -15.63
C ALA A 120 -11.07 -6.93 -16.98
N ILE A 121 -10.49 -7.42 -18.07
CA ILE A 121 -11.09 -7.41 -19.42
C ILE A 121 -11.95 -8.65 -19.63
N THR A 122 -11.38 -9.85 -19.45
CA THR A 122 -12.02 -11.14 -19.78
C THR A 122 -12.81 -11.72 -18.62
N GLY A 123 -12.43 -11.43 -17.38
CA GLY A 123 -12.96 -12.03 -16.17
C GLY A 123 -12.40 -13.41 -15.86
N GLU A 124 -11.40 -13.87 -16.60
CA GLU A 124 -10.69 -15.08 -16.30
C GLU A 124 -9.98 -14.99 -14.96
N MET A 125 -10.02 -16.07 -14.19
CA MET A 125 -9.44 -16.13 -12.87
C MET A 125 -8.39 -17.22 -12.78
N GLU A 126 -7.27 -16.88 -12.14
CA GLU A 126 -6.20 -17.80 -11.82
C GLU A 126 -6.00 -17.81 -10.31
N ASP A 127 -5.78 -18.99 -9.73
CA ASP A 127 -5.67 -19.20 -8.29
C ASP A 127 -4.24 -19.67 -7.95
N TYR A 128 -3.49 -18.76 -7.33
CA TYR A 128 -2.10 -19.01 -6.91
C TYR A 128 -2.01 -19.23 -5.41
N LYS A 129 -1.18 -20.18 -4.98
CA LYS A 129 -0.69 -20.14 -3.60
C LYS A 129 0.22 -18.92 -3.42
N ILE A 130 0.29 -18.41 -2.20
CA ILE A 130 1.10 -17.20 -1.93
C ILE A 130 2.57 -17.35 -2.33
N GLU A 131 3.12 -18.55 -2.22
CA GLU A 131 4.50 -18.90 -2.62
C GLU A 131 4.74 -18.94 -4.12
N ASP A 132 3.68 -19.09 -4.92
CA ASP A 132 3.72 -19.24 -6.38
C ASP A 132 3.23 -17.97 -7.12
N VAL A 133 2.98 -16.88 -6.39
CA VAL A 133 2.48 -15.61 -6.95
C VAL A 133 3.50 -15.05 -7.94
N PRO A 134 3.08 -14.68 -9.17
CA PRO A 134 3.95 -14.05 -10.16
C PRO A 134 4.68 -12.81 -9.63
N GLN A 135 5.92 -12.59 -10.07
CA GLN A 135 6.79 -11.52 -9.56
C GLN A 135 6.27 -10.11 -9.84
N TRP A 136 5.55 -9.91 -10.92
CA TRP A 136 4.99 -8.61 -11.27
C TRP A 136 3.83 -8.16 -10.35
N ILE A 137 3.35 -9.05 -9.47
CA ILE A 137 2.33 -8.69 -8.47
C ILE A 137 3.03 -8.09 -7.28
N ASP A 138 2.74 -6.83 -7.02
CA ASP A 138 3.35 -6.09 -5.93
C ASP A 138 2.57 -6.20 -4.61
N ARG A 139 1.25 -6.33 -4.66
CA ARG A 139 0.39 -6.20 -3.49
C ARG A 139 -0.39 -7.49 -3.17
N ALA A 140 0.33 -8.54 -2.77
CA ALA A 140 -0.27 -9.74 -2.19
C ALA A 140 -0.69 -9.52 -0.71
N TYR A 141 0.09 -8.73 0.05
CA TYR A 141 -0.20 -8.31 1.42
C TYR A 141 -0.50 -6.82 1.47
N SER A 142 -1.60 -6.42 2.13
CA SER A 142 -1.87 -5.00 2.38
C SER A 142 -0.94 -4.44 3.45
N ALA A 143 -0.66 -3.13 3.41
CA ALA A 143 0.14 -2.46 4.42
C ALA A 143 -0.40 -2.67 5.84
N ASP A 144 -1.71 -2.49 6.03
CA ASP A 144 -2.36 -2.67 7.33
C ASP A 144 -2.20 -4.09 7.87
N LEU A 145 -2.22 -5.10 6.99
CA LEU A 145 -2.00 -6.48 7.40
C LEU A 145 -0.54 -6.71 7.84
N LEU A 146 0.44 -6.21 7.07
CA LEU A 146 1.86 -6.33 7.41
C LEU A 146 2.18 -5.62 8.72
N ILE A 147 1.67 -4.41 8.92
CA ILE A 147 1.79 -3.65 10.16
C ILE A 147 1.22 -4.43 11.33
N SER A 148 -0.01 -4.93 11.21
CA SER A 148 -0.65 -5.73 12.26
C SER A 148 0.14 -7.00 12.60
N LEU A 149 0.72 -7.68 11.62
CA LEU A 149 1.56 -8.86 11.83
C LEU A 149 2.86 -8.50 12.55
N TYR A 150 3.47 -7.37 12.20
CA TYR A 150 4.67 -6.88 12.86
C TYR A 150 4.38 -6.50 14.32
N ASP A 151 3.28 -5.80 14.60
CA ASP A 151 2.87 -5.42 15.95
C ASP A 151 2.55 -6.63 16.82
N TYR A 152 1.89 -7.66 16.27
CA TYR A 152 1.72 -8.94 16.99
C TYR A 152 3.06 -9.59 17.34
N TYR A 153 4.01 -9.59 16.41
CA TYR A 153 5.35 -10.11 16.69
C TYR A 153 6.06 -9.27 17.76
N GLY A 154 6.04 -7.94 17.64
CA GLY A 154 6.71 -7.01 18.55
C GLY A 154 6.13 -7.06 19.96
N THR A 155 4.81 -7.11 20.09
CA THR A 155 4.13 -7.15 21.39
C THR A 155 4.17 -8.53 22.07
N LEU A 156 4.10 -9.61 21.29
CA LEU A 156 4.05 -10.99 21.82
C LEU A 156 5.41 -11.68 21.89
N ARG A 157 6.48 -11.02 21.50
CA ARG A 157 7.86 -11.59 21.45
C ARG A 157 8.30 -12.24 22.74
N HIS A 158 7.92 -11.69 23.90
CA HIS A 158 8.23 -12.22 25.23
C HIS A 158 7.02 -12.89 25.91
N GLY A 159 6.03 -13.29 25.12
CA GLY A 159 4.84 -14.02 25.56
C GLY A 159 3.69 -13.12 26.01
N PHE A 160 2.49 -13.72 26.02
CA PHE A 160 1.24 -13.00 26.30
C PHE A 160 1.22 -12.31 27.68
N LEU A 161 1.78 -12.95 28.71
CA LEU A 161 1.80 -12.34 30.05
C LEU A 161 2.66 -11.07 30.09
N ASN A 162 3.78 -11.03 29.38
CA ASN A 162 4.60 -9.84 29.28
C ASN A 162 3.88 -8.72 28.53
N SER A 163 3.15 -9.03 27.45
CA SER A 163 2.42 -8.02 26.67
C SER A 163 1.33 -7.31 27.49
N VAL A 164 0.80 -7.95 28.52
CA VAL A 164 -0.29 -7.40 29.37
C VAL A 164 0.23 -6.77 30.65
N LEU A 165 1.22 -7.39 31.31
CA LEU A 165 1.63 -7.00 32.67
C LEU A 165 2.94 -6.23 32.73
N GLY A 166 3.93 -6.60 31.92
CA GLY A 166 5.28 -6.02 32.01
C GLY A 166 5.64 -5.11 30.85
N GLN A 167 5.18 -5.44 29.66
CA GLN A 167 5.45 -4.74 28.39
C GLN A 167 6.95 -4.50 28.12
N LYS A 168 7.81 -5.30 28.77
CA LYS A 168 9.26 -5.16 28.64
C LYS A 168 9.71 -5.56 27.24
N ASP A 169 10.47 -4.70 26.59
CA ASP A 169 11.00 -4.88 25.24
C ASP A 169 9.90 -5.14 24.18
N CYS A 170 8.68 -4.68 24.46
CA CYS A 170 7.59 -4.72 23.50
C CYS A 170 7.74 -3.56 22.50
N LEU A 171 7.64 -3.89 21.22
CA LEU A 171 7.74 -2.95 20.11
C LEU A 171 6.41 -2.85 19.39
N GLU A 172 6.12 -1.68 18.87
CA GLU A 172 4.99 -1.43 17.98
C GLU A 172 5.40 -0.45 16.88
N THR A 173 4.65 -0.46 15.79
CA THR A 173 4.86 0.51 14.71
C THR A 173 4.33 1.89 15.12
N THR A 174 4.89 2.94 14.53
CA THR A 174 4.38 4.30 14.68
C THR A 174 3.16 4.53 13.81
N ASP A 175 2.39 5.59 14.10
CA ASP A 175 1.22 5.95 13.30
C ASP A 175 1.63 6.38 11.89
N GLY A 176 1.04 5.72 10.89
CA GLY A 176 1.25 6.00 9.48
C GLY A 176 2.34 5.14 8.84
N TYR A 177 2.39 5.21 7.53
CA TYR A 177 3.37 4.49 6.72
C TYR A 177 3.55 5.14 5.35
N ASN A 178 4.62 4.76 4.66
CA ASN A 178 4.87 5.13 3.28
C ASN A 178 5.29 3.89 2.47
N TYR A 179 5.36 4.03 1.16
CA TYR A 179 5.79 2.97 0.27
C TYR A 179 7.13 3.31 -0.37
N LEU A 180 7.98 2.30 -0.52
CA LEU A 180 9.25 2.36 -1.22
C LEU A 180 9.28 1.28 -2.30
N ALA A 181 9.75 1.62 -3.49
CA ALA A 181 10.13 0.64 -4.50
C ALA A 181 11.61 0.28 -4.29
N VAL A 182 11.90 -0.99 -4.02
CA VAL A 182 13.25 -1.51 -3.81
C VAL A 182 13.35 -2.87 -4.49
N ASP A 183 14.34 -3.04 -5.35
CA ASP A 183 14.64 -4.31 -6.03
C ASP A 183 13.42 -4.97 -6.68
N ASP A 184 12.68 -4.20 -7.49
CA ASP A 184 11.49 -4.64 -8.23
C ASP A 184 10.26 -5.00 -7.38
N ASP A 185 10.27 -4.71 -6.09
CA ASP A 185 9.15 -4.93 -5.17
C ASP A 185 8.71 -3.62 -4.49
N VAL A 186 7.46 -3.58 -4.08
CA VAL A 186 6.93 -2.48 -3.25
C VAL A 186 6.99 -2.87 -1.78
N TRP A 187 7.66 -2.05 -0.99
CA TRP A 187 7.87 -2.22 0.45
C TRP A 187 7.08 -1.17 1.24
N VAL A 188 6.48 -1.60 2.32
CA VAL A 188 5.89 -0.69 3.33
C VAL A 188 7.00 -0.26 4.28
N TYR A 189 7.11 1.05 4.49
CA TYR A 189 8.01 1.67 5.45
C TYR A 189 7.20 2.27 6.60
N THR A 190 7.59 2.01 7.83
CA THR A 190 7.06 2.66 9.04
C THR A 190 8.11 2.69 10.15
N GLY A 191 8.00 3.65 11.06
CA GLY A 191 8.82 3.69 12.26
C GLY A 191 8.42 2.63 13.26
N VAL A 192 9.32 2.36 14.21
CA VAL A 192 9.12 1.44 15.32
C VAL A 192 9.47 2.12 16.62
N THR A 193 8.59 2.01 17.61
CA THR A 193 8.76 2.57 18.94
C THR A 193 8.62 1.50 20.02
N SER A 194 9.11 1.77 21.21
CA SER A 194 8.88 0.93 22.38
C SER A 194 7.56 1.31 23.05
N ILE A 195 6.74 0.34 23.43
CA ILE A 195 5.46 0.58 24.13
C ILE A 195 5.68 1.28 25.48
N THR A 196 6.80 1.02 26.13
CA THR A 196 7.12 1.55 27.48
C THR A 196 8.07 2.73 27.46
N GLY A 197 8.59 3.11 26.30
CA GLY A 197 9.54 4.20 26.14
C GLY A 197 8.92 5.56 25.94
N ASP A 198 9.73 6.60 26.07
CA ASP A 198 9.35 7.95 25.65
C ASP A 198 9.12 7.97 24.13
N GLN A 199 8.44 8.98 23.61
CA GLN A 199 8.01 9.15 22.22
C GLN A 199 9.20 9.29 21.23
N SER A 200 10.07 8.29 21.19
CA SER A 200 11.21 8.20 20.28
C SER A 200 11.17 6.92 19.48
N ASN A 201 11.57 6.99 18.23
CA ASN A 201 11.76 5.81 17.42
C ASN A 201 13.01 5.05 17.87
N VAL A 202 12.88 3.73 17.98
CA VAL A 202 14.00 2.80 18.19
C VAL A 202 14.56 2.28 16.86
N GLY A 203 13.84 2.50 15.78
CA GLY A 203 14.21 2.10 14.44
C GLY A 203 13.10 2.29 13.44
N PHE A 204 13.26 1.68 12.28
CA PHE A 204 12.23 1.57 11.27
C PHE A 204 12.21 0.18 10.66
N VAL A 205 11.09 -0.18 10.06
CA VAL A 205 10.87 -1.47 9.43
C VAL A 205 10.46 -1.30 7.97
N LEU A 206 11.03 -2.14 7.12
CA LEU A 206 10.61 -2.34 5.73
C LEU A 206 9.96 -3.71 5.61
N MET A 207 8.77 -3.77 5.04
CA MET A 207 8.00 -5.00 4.85
C MET A 207 7.59 -5.13 3.39
N ASN A 208 8.02 -6.21 2.75
CA ASN A 208 7.74 -6.50 1.35
C ASN A 208 6.27 -6.93 1.18
N GLN A 209 5.53 -6.24 0.31
CA GLN A 209 4.09 -6.51 0.10
C GLN A 209 3.81 -7.79 -0.71
N ARG A 210 4.77 -8.34 -1.41
CA ARG A 210 4.62 -9.61 -2.15
C ARG A 210 5.04 -10.81 -1.32
N THR A 211 6.20 -10.74 -0.64
CA THR A 211 6.84 -11.89 0.03
C THR A 211 6.66 -11.92 1.53
N MET A 212 6.20 -10.82 2.15
CA MET A 212 6.17 -10.58 3.60
C MET A 212 7.58 -10.52 4.23
N GLU A 213 8.66 -10.48 3.44
CA GLU A 213 10.00 -10.27 3.96
C GLU A 213 10.04 -8.99 4.78
N THR A 214 10.64 -9.05 5.96
CA THR A 214 10.67 -7.94 6.91
C THR A 214 12.11 -7.64 7.31
N LYS A 215 12.52 -6.37 7.15
CA LYS A 215 13.85 -5.87 7.52
C LYS A 215 13.71 -4.78 8.57
N PHE A 216 14.28 -4.98 9.74
CA PHE A 216 14.34 -3.98 10.80
C PHE A 216 15.71 -3.30 10.81
N TYR A 217 15.69 -1.98 10.91
CA TYR A 217 16.90 -1.14 11.00
C TYR A 217 16.85 -0.34 12.29
N GLU A 218 17.81 -0.58 13.16
CA GLU A 218 17.93 0.12 14.44
C GLU A 218 18.53 1.51 14.22
N ILE A 219 17.72 2.54 14.43
CA ILE A 219 18.12 3.95 14.36
C ILE A 219 17.29 4.72 15.37
N GLU A 220 17.95 5.26 16.38
CA GLU A 220 17.31 6.13 17.36
C GLU A 220 17.02 7.52 16.75
N GLY A 221 15.83 8.05 17.00
CA GLY A 221 15.46 9.36 16.48
C GLY A 221 14.10 9.85 16.98
N ALA A 222 13.71 11.02 16.50
CA ALA A 222 12.36 11.53 16.73
C ALA A 222 11.34 10.67 15.97
N THR A 223 10.12 10.56 16.49
CA THR A 223 9.01 9.91 15.76
C THR A 223 8.66 10.71 14.51
N GLU A 224 8.09 10.05 13.52
CA GLU A 224 7.58 10.68 12.29
C GLU A 224 6.58 11.79 12.62
N THR A 225 5.70 11.58 13.58
CA THR A 225 4.72 12.58 14.04
C THR A 225 5.40 13.82 14.61
N SER A 226 6.46 13.65 15.39
CA SER A 226 7.24 14.79 15.93
C SER A 226 7.95 15.55 14.80
N ALA A 227 8.52 14.84 13.84
CA ALA A 227 9.16 15.44 12.67
C ALA A 227 8.15 16.21 11.80
N MET A 228 6.97 15.64 11.55
CA MET A 228 5.88 16.30 10.82
C MET A 228 5.42 17.57 11.51
N SER A 229 5.18 17.52 12.82
CA SER A 229 4.76 18.68 13.62
C SER A 229 5.82 19.79 13.61
N SER A 230 7.09 19.43 13.65
CA SER A 230 8.19 20.39 13.55
C SER A 230 8.25 21.05 12.18
N ALA A 231 8.05 20.29 11.09
CA ALA A 231 8.02 20.83 9.74
C ALA A 231 6.83 21.77 9.53
N GLU A 232 5.64 21.39 10.00
CA GLU A 232 4.43 22.24 9.95
C GLU A 232 4.61 23.52 10.77
N GLY A 233 5.25 23.44 11.93
CA GLY A 233 5.56 24.59 12.79
C GLY A 233 6.43 25.63 12.09
N GLN A 234 7.38 25.23 11.27
CA GLN A 234 8.26 26.13 10.50
C GLN A 234 7.52 26.92 9.40
N VAL A 235 6.44 26.35 8.87
CA VAL A 235 5.65 26.95 7.78
C VAL A 235 4.22 27.27 8.20
N GLN A 236 3.99 27.48 9.48
CA GLN A 236 2.66 27.67 10.08
C GLN A 236 1.84 28.78 9.42
N ASN A 237 2.48 29.84 8.95
CA ASN A 237 1.85 30.95 8.23
C ASN A 237 1.28 30.56 6.86
N LEU A 238 1.74 29.45 6.29
CA LEU A 238 1.32 28.97 4.97
C LEU A 238 0.20 27.92 5.04
N LYS A 239 -0.11 27.41 6.24
CA LYS A 239 -1.13 26.37 6.50
C LYS A 239 -0.89 25.09 5.70
N TYR A 240 0.36 24.70 5.53
CA TYR A 240 0.71 23.44 4.90
C TYR A 240 0.61 22.28 5.86
N SER A 241 0.20 21.13 5.36
CA SER A 241 0.20 19.85 6.07
C SER A 241 1.37 19.01 5.64
N ALA A 242 2.05 18.39 6.59
CA ALA A 242 3.13 17.46 6.31
C ALA A 242 2.59 16.11 5.80
N THR A 243 3.30 15.52 4.84
CA THR A 243 3.08 14.11 4.49
C THR A 243 3.91 13.22 5.40
N PHE A 244 3.58 11.93 5.50
CA PHE A 244 4.37 10.98 6.26
C PHE A 244 5.82 10.98 5.75
N PRO A 245 6.82 11.16 6.65
CA PRO A 245 8.21 11.34 6.28
C PRO A 245 8.84 10.05 5.77
N LEU A 246 9.87 10.21 4.96
CA LEU A 246 10.76 9.14 4.53
C LEU A 246 12.13 9.35 5.16
N LEU A 247 12.64 8.34 5.86
CA LEU A 247 13.99 8.38 6.40
C LEU A 247 14.99 8.02 5.31
N LEU A 248 15.89 8.93 5.05
CA LEU A 248 16.98 8.79 4.06
C LEU A 248 18.33 8.85 4.76
N ASN A 249 19.32 8.19 4.19
CA ASN A 249 20.72 8.38 4.58
C ASN A 249 21.33 9.44 3.66
N LEU A 250 21.52 10.64 4.19
CA LEU A 250 22.18 11.73 3.49
C LEU A 250 23.61 11.89 4.04
N SER A 251 24.60 11.44 3.28
CA SER A 251 26.02 11.54 3.65
C SER A 251 26.39 10.87 4.99
N GLY A 252 25.73 9.77 5.32
CA GLY A 252 25.95 9.04 6.56
C GLY A 252 25.06 9.47 7.73
N GLU A 253 24.25 10.51 7.55
CA GLU A 253 23.33 11.02 8.58
C GLU A 253 21.88 10.62 8.28
N PRO A 254 21.16 10.04 9.25
CA PRO A 254 19.74 9.74 9.10
C PRO A 254 18.93 11.04 9.05
N THR A 255 18.22 11.25 7.94
CA THR A 255 17.54 12.52 7.66
C THR A 255 16.10 12.26 7.21
N TYR A 256 15.13 12.89 7.85
CA TYR A 256 13.74 12.84 7.40
C TYR A 256 13.51 13.75 6.20
N PHE A 257 13.05 13.17 5.12
CA PHE A 257 12.49 13.89 3.98
C PHE A 257 10.98 14.01 4.14
N ILE A 258 10.49 15.24 4.21
CA ILE A 258 9.07 15.54 4.44
C ILE A 258 8.56 16.43 3.32
N ALA A 259 7.53 15.97 2.60
CA ALA A 259 6.82 16.81 1.65
C ALA A 259 5.69 17.56 2.35
N LEU A 260 5.54 18.83 2.02
CA LEU A 260 4.48 19.70 2.50
C LEU A 260 3.45 19.93 1.39
N LYS A 261 2.16 19.85 1.71
CA LYS A 261 1.05 20.07 0.78
C LYS A 261 0.10 21.12 1.33
N ASP A 262 -0.49 21.90 0.44
CA ASP A 262 -1.60 22.79 0.79
C ASP A 262 -2.96 22.04 0.78
N ASP A 263 -4.03 22.74 1.16
CA ASP A 263 -5.38 22.16 1.18
C ASP A 263 -5.91 21.79 -0.21
N ALA A 264 -5.31 22.33 -1.29
CA ALA A 264 -5.63 21.99 -2.68
C ALA A 264 -4.84 20.76 -3.19
N CYS A 265 -4.06 20.10 -2.32
CA CYS A 265 -3.18 18.97 -2.64
C CYS A 265 -2.08 19.29 -3.67
N LEU A 266 -1.67 20.56 -3.78
CA LEU A 266 -0.52 20.96 -4.58
C LEU A 266 0.76 20.73 -3.78
N LEU A 267 1.68 19.94 -4.34
CA LEU A 267 3.01 19.78 -3.78
C LEU A 267 3.85 21.02 -4.09
N TYR A 268 4.24 21.75 -3.06
CA TYR A 268 5.25 22.80 -3.18
C TYR A 268 6.62 22.23 -2.84
N THR A 269 7.52 22.24 -3.80
CA THR A 269 8.94 22.12 -3.52
C THR A 269 9.45 23.53 -3.23
N SER A 270 9.79 23.81 -1.97
CA SER A 270 10.51 25.05 -1.64
C SER A 270 11.89 25.00 -2.29
N PRO A 271 12.32 26.03 -3.04
CA PRO A 271 13.69 26.11 -3.48
C PRO A 271 14.61 26.16 -2.26
N SER A 272 15.67 25.35 -2.30
CA SER A 272 16.70 25.35 -1.27
C SER A 272 17.25 26.76 -1.05
N PRO A 273 17.51 27.22 0.20
CA PRO A 273 18.07 28.54 0.50
C PRO A 273 19.55 28.73 0.08
N ARG A 274 20.02 28.05 -0.94
CA ARG A 274 21.42 28.10 -1.36
C ARG A 274 21.70 28.93 -2.62
N ASP A 275 20.71 29.63 -3.15
CA ASP A 275 20.92 30.56 -4.26
C ASP A 275 20.70 32.00 -3.79
N GLY A 276 21.63 32.48 -3.01
CA GLY A 276 21.75 33.87 -2.59
C GLY A 276 23.18 34.19 -2.22
#